data_bbdfb1f0d200d12a867b9ca8ff589129
#
_entry.id   bbdfb1f0d200d12a867b9ca8ff589129
#
_cell.length_a   1.000
_cell.length_b   1.000
_cell.length_c   1.000
_cell.angle_alpha   90.00
_cell.angle_beta   90.00
_cell.angle_gamma   90.00
#
_symmetry.space_group_name_H-M   'P 1'
#
loop_
_entity.id
_entity.type
_entity.pdbx_description
1 polymer ?
#
loop_
_entity_poly.entity_id
_entity_poly.type
_entity_poly.pdbx_seq_one_letter_code
_entity_poly.pdbx_strand_id
1 'polypeptide(L)'
;MAGELKEQPPGSKTGQVTASDPRREQSLARIQAVPWLLFIVVLALAAWLGWKAFFERQEGDPVASAMLAFEKQNSLNVFASRFEVVAESEDRRGVLGVDLLKSRQATIIPATVTYRVDLASMDRDRLRWDAKAKQLDVTVPVIRISRPNLDEANARIFTDGNWVTADAQRDLSRNNSLQAERKAATFAQNPEILALARQAARDAIRQNLAIPLQVAGYGDVTVNVRFDGEVGERR
;
A
#
# COMPACT_ATOMS: atom_id res chain seq x y z
N MET A 1 -35.39 119.83 7.52
CA MET A 1 -36.75 119.33 7.22
C MET A 1 -36.73 117.82 7.45
N ALA A 2 -37.18 117.45 8.56
CA ALA A 2 -38.50 116.95 8.91
C ALA A 2 -38.74 115.60 8.27
N GLY A 3 -38.90 114.54 8.91
CA GLY A 3 -39.77 114.04 9.90
C GLY A 3 -39.54 112.54 9.99
N GLU A 4 -39.48 112.12 11.11
CA GLU A 4 -40.50 111.53 11.96
C GLU A 4 -40.83 110.05 11.75
N LEU A 5 -40.45 109.25 12.73
CA LEU A 5 -41.23 108.34 13.54
C LEU A 5 -41.94 107.13 12.90
N LYS A 6 -41.62 105.95 13.28
CA LYS A 6 -42.50 105.22 14.27
C LYS A 6 -41.97 103.85 14.63
N GLU A 7 -41.89 103.62 15.90
CA GLU A 7 -41.73 102.36 16.61
C GLU A 7 -42.86 101.40 16.30
N GLN A 8 -42.55 100.09 16.36
CA GLN A 8 -43.40 99.12 17.04
C GLN A 8 -42.73 97.76 17.28
N PRO A 9 -43.16 97.03 18.28
CA PRO A 9 -42.32 96.18 19.09
C PRO A 9 -42.42 94.68 18.77
N PRO A 10 -41.84 93.80 19.56
CA PRO A 10 -41.38 92.50 19.17
C PRO A 10 -42.51 91.44 19.27
N GLY A 11 -42.58 90.56 18.25
CA GLY A 11 -43.38 89.36 18.31
C GLY A 11 -42.49 88.14 18.64
N SER A 12 -42.64 87.71 19.84
CA SER A 12 -42.13 86.43 20.31
C SER A 12 -42.72 85.27 19.48
N LYS A 13 -41.92 84.59 18.74
CA LYS A 13 -42.28 83.27 18.29
C LYS A 13 -41.53 82.20 19.06
N THR A 14 -42.26 81.68 20.00
CA THR A 14 -42.00 80.48 20.74
C THR A 14 -41.63 79.34 19.79
N GLY A 15 -40.39 78.93 19.84
CA GLY A 15 -39.97 77.68 19.10
C GLY A 15 -40.62 76.45 19.77
N GLN A 16 -41.46 75.84 19.05
CA GLN A 16 -41.95 74.52 19.42
C GLN A 16 -40.79 73.57 19.26
N VAL A 17 -40.25 73.15 20.38
CA VAL A 17 -39.40 71.93 20.47
C VAL A 17 -40.32 70.79 20.27
N THR A 18 -40.31 70.18 19.04
CA THR A 18 -40.92 68.93 18.76
C THR A 18 -40.12 67.88 19.55
N ALA A 19 -40.69 67.42 20.65
CA ALA A 19 -40.22 66.27 21.38
C ALA A 19 -40.28 65.06 20.44
N SER A 20 -39.13 64.60 20.06
CA SER A 20 -38.99 63.30 19.31
C SER A 20 -39.57 62.18 20.18
N ASP A 21 -40.59 61.55 19.70
CA ASP A 21 -41.29 60.45 20.37
C ASP A 21 -40.34 59.26 20.55
N PRO A 22 -39.91 58.92 21.76
CA PRO A 22 -38.93 57.86 21.99
C PRO A 22 -39.46 56.47 21.57
N ARG A 23 -40.77 56.37 21.37
CA ARG A 23 -41.38 55.08 20.89
C ARG A 23 -41.13 54.82 19.40
N ARG A 24 -40.89 55.83 18.58
CA ARG A 24 -40.58 55.65 17.14
C ARG A 24 -39.14 55.16 16.91
N GLU A 25 -38.19 55.61 17.74
CA GLU A 25 -36.79 55.18 17.62
C GLU A 25 -36.58 53.73 18.03
N GLN A 26 -37.35 53.26 19.04
CA GLN A 26 -37.31 51.87 19.49
C GLN A 26 -37.87 50.89 18.44
N SER A 27 -38.84 51.30 17.63
CA SER A 27 -39.42 50.48 16.57
C SER A 27 -38.47 50.32 15.36
N LEU A 28 -37.74 51.39 15.01
CA LEU A 28 -36.76 51.36 13.91
C LEU A 28 -35.52 50.54 14.29
N ALA A 29 -35.03 50.63 15.52
CA ALA A 29 -33.93 49.79 16.02
C ALA A 29 -34.29 48.29 16.04
N ARG A 30 -35.53 47.93 16.36
CA ARG A 30 -36.02 46.55 16.27
C ARG A 30 -36.12 46.02 14.83
N ILE A 31 -36.56 46.85 13.89
CA ILE A 31 -36.70 46.49 12.48
C ILE A 31 -35.32 46.31 11.83
N GLN A 32 -34.32 47.07 12.23
CA GLN A 32 -32.94 46.92 11.77
C GLN A 32 -32.20 45.74 12.43
N ALA A 33 -32.54 45.41 13.67
CA ALA A 33 -31.89 44.29 14.38
C ALA A 33 -32.28 42.89 13.83
N VAL A 34 -33.49 42.75 13.29
CA VAL A 34 -33.98 41.44 12.76
C VAL A 34 -33.11 40.91 11.63
N PRO A 35 -32.79 41.69 10.56
CA PRO A 35 -31.93 41.16 9.46
C PRO A 35 -30.51 40.86 9.95
N TRP A 36 -29.96 41.64 10.92
CA TRP A 36 -28.65 41.33 11.50
C TRP A 36 -28.64 40.07 12.34
N LEU A 37 -29.68 39.81 13.12
CA LEU A 37 -29.86 38.56 13.87
C LEU A 37 -29.99 37.35 12.90
N LEU A 38 -30.75 37.51 11.84
CA LEU A 38 -30.91 36.47 10.83
C LEU A 38 -29.59 36.20 10.11
N PHE A 39 -28.82 37.25 9.80
CA PHE A 39 -27.48 37.11 9.23
C PHE A 39 -26.50 36.35 10.13
N ILE A 40 -26.49 36.69 11.43
CA ILE A 40 -25.66 35.99 12.42
C ILE A 40 -26.05 34.53 12.56
N VAL A 41 -27.36 34.21 12.58
CA VAL A 41 -27.87 32.85 12.64
C VAL A 41 -27.44 32.04 11.40
N VAL A 42 -27.61 32.64 10.20
CA VAL A 42 -27.17 31.99 8.93
C VAL A 42 -25.67 31.79 8.90
N LEU A 43 -24.89 32.77 9.37
CA LEU A 43 -23.43 32.69 9.46
C LEU A 43 -23.00 31.62 10.47
N ALA A 44 -23.65 31.55 11.63
CA ALA A 44 -23.39 30.50 12.62
C ALA A 44 -23.74 29.10 12.11
N LEU A 45 -24.88 29.01 11.38
CA LEU A 45 -25.28 27.74 10.73
C LEU A 45 -24.30 27.35 9.62
N ALA A 46 -23.88 28.27 8.79
CA ALA A 46 -22.87 28.04 7.75
C ALA A 46 -21.51 27.63 8.35
N ALA A 47 -21.08 28.31 9.42
CA ALA A 47 -19.88 27.95 10.14
C ALA A 47 -19.99 26.57 10.80
N TRP A 48 -21.14 26.23 11.38
CA TRP A 48 -21.40 24.91 11.95
C TRP A 48 -21.45 23.81 10.89
N LEU A 49 -22.12 24.05 9.76
CA LEU A 49 -22.15 23.12 8.64
C LEU A 49 -20.77 22.97 8.00
N GLY A 50 -20.01 24.07 7.85
CA GLY A 50 -18.64 24.03 7.37
C GLY A 50 -17.71 23.27 8.32
N TRP A 51 -17.86 23.50 9.62
CA TRP A 51 -17.16 22.75 10.65
C TRP A 51 -17.51 21.27 10.59
N LYS A 52 -18.80 20.94 10.53
CA LYS A 52 -19.28 19.56 10.43
C LYS A 52 -18.76 18.88 9.16
N ALA A 53 -18.85 19.52 8.00
CA ALA A 53 -18.34 18.99 6.73
C ALA A 53 -16.80 18.84 6.70
N PHE A 54 -16.09 19.71 7.42
CA PHE A 54 -14.61 19.65 7.47
C PHE A 54 -14.11 18.64 8.50
N PHE A 55 -14.82 18.47 9.63
CA PHE A 55 -14.43 17.54 10.71
C PHE A 55 -15.10 16.15 10.57
N GLU A 56 -16.29 16.04 10.00
CA GLU A 56 -16.83 14.75 9.51
C GLU A 56 -16.17 14.43 8.15
N ARG A 57 -14.84 14.27 8.13
CA ARG A 57 -14.26 13.46 7.08
C ARG A 57 -14.92 12.10 7.20
N GLN A 58 -15.68 11.71 6.18
CA GLN A 58 -16.12 10.32 6.04
C GLN A 58 -14.83 9.51 6.12
N GLU A 59 -14.57 8.93 7.29
CA GLU A 59 -13.57 7.89 7.42
C GLU A 59 -14.08 6.79 6.50
N GLY A 60 -13.51 6.73 5.28
CA GLY A 60 -13.79 5.66 4.35
C GLY A 60 -13.52 4.34 5.06
N ASP A 61 -13.97 3.24 4.52
CA ASP A 61 -13.68 1.91 5.06
C ASP A 61 -12.18 1.59 4.80
N PRO A 62 -11.30 1.53 5.83
CA PRO A 62 -9.88 1.25 5.66
C PRO A 62 -9.66 -0.15 5.06
N VAL A 63 -10.56 -1.09 5.35
CA VAL A 63 -10.53 -2.44 4.78
C VAL A 63 -10.82 -2.39 3.29
N ALA A 64 -11.83 -1.60 2.86
CA ALA A 64 -12.12 -1.42 1.43
C ALA A 64 -10.94 -0.76 0.69
N SER A 65 -10.30 0.24 1.31
CA SER A 65 -9.11 0.89 0.75
C SER A 65 -7.93 -0.06 0.61
N ALA A 66 -7.71 -0.93 1.60
CA ALA A 66 -6.68 -1.96 1.56
C ALA A 66 -7.01 -3.03 0.49
N MET A 67 -8.26 -3.46 0.39
CA MET A 67 -8.70 -4.40 -0.65
C MET A 67 -8.46 -3.86 -2.05
N LEU A 68 -8.76 -2.59 -2.30
CA LEU A 68 -8.50 -1.96 -3.59
C LEU A 68 -7.01 -1.97 -3.97
N ALA A 69 -6.11 -1.90 -2.99
CA ALA A 69 -4.68 -2.02 -3.22
C ALA A 69 -4.29 -3.46 -3.66
N PHE A 70 -4.96 -4.48 -3.13
CA PHE A 70 -4.75 -5.87 -3.52
C PHE A 70 -5.40 -6.24 -4.85
N GLU A 71 -6.61 -5.73 -5.16
CA GLU A 71 -7.31 -5.98 -6.42
C GLU A 71 -6.49 -5.59 -7.66
N LYS A 72 -5.63 -4.59 -7.52
CA LYS A 72 -4.73 -4.16 -8.60
C LYS A 72 -3.56 -5.10 -8.86
N GLN A 73 -3.29 -6.05 -7.96
CA GLN A 73 -2.16 -6.96 -8.04
C GLN A 73 -2.61 -8.38 -7.76
N ASN A 74 -2.62 -9.23 -8.80
CA ASN A 74 -2.94 -10.65 -8.62
C ASN A 74 -1.88 -11.41 -7.80
N SER A 75 -0.61 -11.00 -7.89
CA SER A 75 0.48 -11.60 -7.14
C SER A 75 1.60 -10.58 -6.87
N LEU A 76 2.24 -10.70 -5.72
CA LEU A 76 3.35 -9.87 -5.32
C LEU A 76 4.63 -10.71 -5.25
N ASN A 77 5.61 -10.40 -6.10
CA ASN A 77 6.95 -10.95 -5.97
C ASN A 77 7.65 -10.24 -4.82
N VAL A 78 7.97 -10.98 -3.78
CA VAL A 78 8.46 -10.42 -2.51
C VAL A 78 9.95 -10.61 -2.30
N PHE A 79 10.50 -11.66 -2.91
CA PHE A 79 11.89 -12.02 -2.77
C PHE A 79 12.37 -12.82 -3.99
N ALA A 80 13.63 -12.67 -4.37
CA ALA A 80 14.29 -13.50 -5.35
C ALA A 80 15.66 -13.94 -4.80
N SER A 81 15.97 -15.23 -4.96
CA SER A 81 17.25 -15.79 -4.58
C SER A 81 17.99 -16.24 -5.83
N ARG A 82 19.25 -15.88 -5.96
CA ARG A 82 20.16 -16.35 -7.00
C ARG A 82 21.31 -17.12 -6.35
N PHE A 83 21.58 -18.31 -6.87
CA PHE A 83 22.64 -19.19 -6.39
C PHE A 83 23.21 -20.02 -7.52
N GLU A 84 24.42 -20.55 -7.36
CA GLU A 84 25.04 -21.44 -8.31
C GLU A 84 24.81 -22.90 -7.88
N VAL A 85 24.37 -23.72 -8.83
CA VAL A 85 24.12 -25.14 -8.61
C VAL A 85 25.17 -25.95 -9.34
N VAL A 86 25.82 -26.84 -8.64
CA VAL A 86 26.74 -27.82 -9.23
C VAL A 86 25.97 -29.10 -9.55
N ALA A 87 25.94 -29.46 -10.83
CA ALA A 87 25.39 -30.73 -11.32
C ALA A 87 26.50 -31.57 -11.95
N GLU A 88 26.49 -32.83 -11.66
CA GLU A 88 27.45 -33.77 -12.22
C GLU A 88 26.72 -34.94 -12.86
N SER A 89 27.16 -35.31 -14.05
CA SER A 89 26.68 -36.53 -14.73
C SER A 89 27.84 -37.31 -15.32
N GLU A 90 27.62 -38.60 -15.42
CA GLU A 90 28.59 -39.55 -15.96
C GLU A 90 27.89 -40.35 -17.05
N ASP A 91 28.54 -40.48 -18.21
CA ASP A 91 28.12 -41.37 -19.29
C ASP A 91 29.13 -42.48 -19.40
N ARG A 92 28.63 -43.72 -19.38
CA ARG A 92 29.42 -44.95 -19.55
C ARG A 92 28.89 -45.71 -20.73
N ARG A 93 29.69 -45.80 -21.78
CA ARG A 93 29.35 -46.55 -22.96
C ARG A 93 30.36 -47.68 -23.11
N GLY A 94 29.88 -48.90 -23.10
CA GLY A 94 30.67 -50.11 -23.26
C GLY A 94 30.13 -51.02 -24.36
N VAL A 95 30.99 -51.88 -24.90
CA VAL A 95 30.62 -52.98 -25.81
C VAL A 95 30.98 -54.28 -25.10
N LEU A 96 30.00 -55.21 -25.06
CA LEU A 96 30.17 -56.53 -24.45
C LEU A 96 30.54 -56.53 -22.96
N GLY A 97 30.02 -55.54 -22.19
CA GLY A 97 30.25 -55.47 -20.74
C GLY A 97 31.61 -54.87 -20.31
N VAL A 98 32.38 -54.37 -21.26
CA VAL A 98 33.63 -53.62 -20.98
C VAL A 98 33.39 -52.14 -21.19
N ASP A 99 33.52 -51.32 -20.13
CA ASP A 99 33.40 -49.86 -20.21
C ASP A 99 34.64 -49.29 -20.95
N LEU A 100 34.46 -49.02 -22.25
CA LEU A 100 35.55 -48.53 -23.11
C LEU A 100 35.63 -47.00 -23.13
N LEU A 101 34.50 -46.32 -22.85
CA LEU A 101 34.41 -44.89 -22.90
C LEU A 101 33.72 -44.40 -21.61
N LYS A 102 34.42 -43.66 -20.81
CA LYS A 102 33.89 -42.93 -19.64
C LYS A 102 34.00 -41.45 -19.90
N SER A 103 32.91 -40.78 -19.78
CA SER A 103 32.85 -39.33 -19.85
C SER A 103 32.14 -38.79 -18.60
N ARG A 104 32.76 -37.84 -17.93
CA ARG A 104 32.19 -37.17 -16.78
C ARG A 104 32.05 -35.68 -17.11
N GLN A 105 30.92 -35.11 -16.80
CA GLN A 105 30.67 -33.67 -16.95
C GLN A 105 30.17 -33.09 -15.64
N ALA A 106 30.88 -32.06 -15.13
CA ALA A 106 30.41 -31.20 -14.07
C ALA A 106 29.98 -29.86 -14.66
N THR A 107 28.84 -29.37 -14.26
CA THR A 107 28.31 -28.11 -14.75
C THR A 107 27.93 -27.26 -13.56
N ILE A 108 28.40 -26.02 -13.55
CA ILE A 108 27.97 -24.99 -12.58
C ILE A 108 26.98 -24.09 -13.30
N ILE A 109 25.74 -24.12 -12.89
CA ILE A 109 24.64 -23.36 -13.51
C ILE A 109 24.07 -22.35 -12.52
N PRO A 110 24.06 -21.05 -12.83
CA PRO A 110 23.34 -20.07 -12.04
C PRO A 110 21.84 -20.34 -12.10
N ALA A 111 21.16 -20.30 -10.96
CA ALA A 111 19.73 -20.51 -10.84
C ALA A 111 19.09 -19.34 -10.10
N THR A 112 17.93 -18.90 -10.57
CA THR A 112 17.13 -17.87 -9.90
C THR A 112 15.77 -18.45 -9.53
N VAL A 113 15.37 -18.25 -8.27
CA VAL A 113 14.06 -18.64 -7.76
C VAL A 113 13.36 -17.42 -7.21
N THR A 114 12.09 -17.25 -7.59
CA THR A 114 11.27 -16.13 -7.12
C THR A 114 10.23 -16.63 -6.11
N TYR A 115 10.07 -15.87 -5.03
CA TYR A 115 9.09 -16.10 -3.99
C TYR A 115 7.98 -15.07 -4.13
N ARG A 116 6.74 -15.51 -4.12
CA ARG A 116 5.57 -14.64 -4.33
C ARG A 116 4.45 -14.95 -3.37
N VAL A 117 3.66 -13.94 -3.07
CA VAL A 117 2.38 -14.06 -2.36
C VAL A 117 1.26 -13.90 -3.37
N ASP A 118 0.28 -14.81 -3.34
CA ASP A 118 -0.89 -14.78 -4.20
C ASP A 118 -1.94 -13.86 -3.57
N LEU A 119 -2.07 -12.65 -4.10
CA LEU A 119 -3.02 -11.65 -3.61
C LEU A 119 -4.41 -11.81 -4.22
N ALA A 120 -4.57 -12.61 -5.29
CA ALA A 120 -5.88 -12.89 -5.89
C ALA A 120 -6.81 -13.67 -4.94
N SER A 121 -6.25 -14.36 -3.95
CA SER A 121 -6.99 -15.10 -2.92
C SER A 121 -7.23 -14.29 -1.63
N MET A 122 -7.01 -12.97 -1.66
CA MET A 122 -7.26 -12.08 -0.53
C MET A 122 -8.74 -11.71 -0.48
N ASP A 123 -9.38 -12.04 0.63
CA ASP A 123 -10.76 -11.70 0.93
C ASP A 123 -10.83 -10.69 2.08
N ARG A 124 -11.98 -10.00 2.18
CA ARG A 124 -12.22 -9.01 3.23
C ARG A 124 -12.05 -9.59 4.65
N ASP A 125 -12.38 -10.86 4.83
CA ASP A 125 -12.30 -11.55 6.12
C ASP A 125 -10.85 -11.74 6.60
N ARG A 126 -9.88 -11.60 5.69
CA ARG A 126 -8.44 -11.65 5.99
C ARG A 126 -7.86 -10.34 6.49
N LEU A 127 -8.67 -9.27 6.51
CA LEU A 127 -8.31 -7.94 6.97
C LEU A 127 -9.16 -7.57 8.19
N ARG A 128 -8.50 -7.14 9.26
CA ARG A 128 -9.14 -6.71 10.50
C ARG A 128 -8.65 -5.32 10.87
N TRP A 129 -9.58 -4.39 10.96
CA TRP A 129 -9.28 -3.03 11.39
C TRP A 129 -9.63 -2.81 12.86
N ASP A 130 -8.67 -2.30 13.63
CA ASP A 130 -8.89 -1.77 14.97
C ASP A 130 -8.78 -0.24 14.94
N ALA A 131 -9.93 0.44 15.05
CA ALA A 131 -10.01 1.89 14.99
C ALA A 131 -9.35 2.57 16.21
N LYS A 132 -9.35 1.91 17.38
CA LYS A 132 -8.76 2.47 18.61
C LYS A 132 -7.23 2.42 18.56
N ALA A 133 -6.69 1.32 18.10
CA ALA A 133 -5.26 1.11 17.97
C ALA A 133 -4.69 1.68 16.65
N LYS A 134 -5.54 2.10 15.70
CA LYS A 134 -5.19 2.43 14.30
C LYS A 134 -4.34 1.32 13.66
N GLN A 135 -4.78 0.08 13.84
CA GLN A 135 -4.05 -1.10 13.44
C GLN A 135 -4.84 -1.89 12.41
N LEU A 136 -4.18 -2.29 11.34
CA LEU A 136 -4.69 -3.21 10.34
C LEU A 136 -3.96 -4.55 10.47
N ASP A 137 -4.67 -5.58 10.91
CA ASP A 137 -4.17 -6.96 10.90
C ASP A 137 -4.52 -7.60 9.56
N VAL A 138 -3.51 -8.15 8.89
CA VAL A 138 -3.63 -8.76 7.57
C VAL A 138 -3.15 -10.19 7.63
N THR A 139 -3.99 -11.15 7.25
CA THR A 139 -3.62 -12.55 7.12
C THR A 139 -3.42 -12.87 5.64
N VAL A 140 -2.20 -13.17 5.25
CA VAL A 140 -1.82 -13.43 3.86
C VAL A 140 -1.62 -14.92 3.60
N PRO A 141 -1.86 -15.38 2.35
CA PRO A 141 -1.58 -16.75 1.96
C PRO A 141 -0.10 -17.11 2.12
N VAL A 142 0.17 -18.40 2.20
CA VAL A 142 1.55 -18.91 2.25
C VAL A 142 2.33 -18.51 1.00
N ILE A 143 3.65 -18.34 1.17
CA ILE A 143 4.55 -18.01 0.05
C ILE A 143 4.57 -19.17 -0.95
N ARG A 144 4.43 -18.82 -2.24
CA ARG A 144 4.62 -19.73 -3.35
C ARG A 144 6.02 -19.55 -3.92
N ILE A 145 6.71 -20.66 -4.11
CA ILE A 145 8.05 -20.73 -4.71
C ILE A 145 7.87 -21.00 -6.19
N SER A 146 8.51 -20.22 -7.06
CA SER A 146 8.52 -20.47 -8.51
C SER A 146 9.37 -21.70 -8.85
N ARG A 147 9.18 -22.26 -10.04
CA ARG A 147 10.19 -23.15 -10.60
C ARG A 147 11.52 -22.40 -10.73
N PRO A 148 12.65 -23.08 -10.47
CA PRO A 148 13.96 -22.51 -10.73
C PRO A 148 14.11 -22.11 -12.20
N ASN A 149 14.63 -20.95 -12.45
CA ASN A 149 15.05 -20.50 -13.77
C ASN A 149 16.56 -20.66 -13.86
N LEU A 150 17.00 -21.62 -14.67
CA LEU A 150 18.41 -21.92 -14.90
C LEU A 150 18.95 -20.98 -15.98
N ASP A 151 20.06 -20.34 -15.69
CA ASP A 151 20.80 -19.48 -16.64
C ASP A 151 21.85 -20.35 -17.37
N GLU A 152 21.38 -21.16 -18.31
CA GLU A 152 22.24 -22.09 -19.07
C GLU A 152 23.25 -21.34 -19.95
N ALA A 153 22.95 -20.11 -20.36
CA ALA A 153 23.87 -19.30 -21.16
C ALA A 153 25.13 -18.91 -20.40
N ASN A 154 25.03 -18.79 -19.07
CA ASN A 154 26.15 -18.50 -18.19
C ASN A 154 26.67 -19.73 -17.43
N ALA A 155 26.27 -20.93 -17.87
CA ALA A 155 26.76 -22.16 -17.28
C ALA A 155 28.24 -22.40 -17.59
N ARG A 156 28.98 -22.84 -16.58
CA ARG A 156 30.37 -23.26 -16.73
C ARG A 156 30.44 -24.79 -16.79
N ILE A 157 30.91 -25.32 -17.89
CA ILE A 157 30.94 -26.76 -18.16
C ILE A 157 32.40 -27.26 -18.08
N PHE A 158 32.60 -28.29 -17.27
CA PHE A 158 33.86 -29.00 -17.14
C PHE A 158 33.65 -30.41 -17.58
N THR A 159 34.39 -30.86 -18.60
CA THR A 159 34.29 -32.22 -19.13
C THR A 159 35.61 -32.94 -18.95
N ASP A 160 35.54 -34.12 -18.37
CA ASP A 160 36.68 -35.04 -18.24
C ASP A 160 36.36 -36.35 -18.98
N GLY A 161 37.27 -36.79 -19.83
CA GLY A 161 37.13 -37.98 -20.65
C GLY A 161 37.83 -37.88 -21.99
N ASN A 162 38.35 -39.00 -22.50
CA ASN A 162 39.20 -39.00 -23.68
C ASN A 162 38.43 -38.84 -25.00
N TRP A 163 37.13 -39.15 -25.02
CA TRP A 163 36.25 -39.04 -26.20
C TRP A 163 34.80 -38.81 -25.78
N VAL A 164 34.26 -37.67 -26.07
CA VAL A 164 32.85 -37.34 -25.85
C VAL A 164 32.18 -37.18 -27.20
N THR A 165 31.27 -38.08 -27.55
CA THR A 165 30.46 -37.94 -28.76
C THR A 165 29.45 -36.82 -28.60
N ALA A 166 29.00 -36.20 -29.70
CA ALA A 166 28.02 -35.12 -29.65
C ALA A 166 26.69 -35.59 -29.00
N ASP A 167 26.33 -36.85 -29.13
CA ASP A 167 25.13 -37.41 -28.47
C ASP A 167 25.34 -37.57 -26.95
N ALA A 168 26.50 -38.09 -26.53
CA ALA A 168 26.85 -38.17 -25.12
C ALA A 168 26.89 -36.79 -24.47
N GLN A 169 27.41 -35.79 -25.14
CA GLN A 169 27.45 -34.43 -24.63
C GLN A 169 26.04 -33.83 -24.44
N ARG A 170 25.11 -34.06 -25.37
CA ARG A 170 23.73 -33.64 -25.26
C ARG A 170 23.02 -34.33 -24.09
N ASP A 171 23.21 -35.64 -23.93
CA ASP A 171 22.63 -36.39 -22.82
C ASP A 171 23.18 -35.95 -21.47
N LEU A 172 24.50 -35.76 -21.36
CA LEU A 172 25.15 -35.23 -20.14
C LEU A 172 24.63 -33.84 -19.79
N SER A 173 24.55 -32.91 -20.76
CA SER A 173 24.03 -31.55 -20.54
C SER A 173 22.59 -31.56 -20.08
N ARG A 174 21.72 -32.36 -20.71
CA ARG A 174 20.32 -32.50 -20.32
C ARG A 174 20.17 -33.06 -18.91
N ASN A 175 20.95 -34.08 -18.56
CA ASN A 175 20.94 -34.68 -17.23
C ASN A 175 21.42 -33.70 -16.19
N ASN A 176 22.46 -32.92 -16.49
CA ASN A 176 22.96 -31.88 -15.62
C ASN A 176 21.92 -30.77 -15.38
N SER A 177 21.23 -30.30 -16.43
CA SER A 177 20.14 -29.30 -16.28
C SER A 177 19.00 -29.84 -15.42
N LEU A 178 18.54 -31.06 -15.62
CA LEU A 178 17.51 -31.68 -14.78
C LEU A 178 17.95 -31.87 -13.32
N GLN A 179 19.20 -32.23 -13.11
CA GLN A 179 19.77 -32.37 -11.77
C GLN A 179 19.88 -31.00 -11.08
N ALA A 180 20.34 -29.97 -11.82
CA ALA A 180 20.44 -28.62 -11.35
C ALA A 180 19.08 -28.05 -10.95
N GLU A 181 18.04 -28.27 -11.77
CA GLU A 181 16.66 -27.85 -11.45
C GLU A 181 16.18 -28.45 -10.12
N ARG A 182 16.37 -29.78 -9.94
CA ARG A 182 15.99 -30.46 -8.69
C ARG A 182 16.75 -29.93 -7.48
N LYS A 183 18.07 -29.78 -7.60
CA LYS A 183 18.92 -29.24 -6.52
C LYS A 183 18.50 -27.81 -6.19
N ALA A 184 18.26 -26.97 -7.21
CA ALA A 184 17.78 -25.61 -7.05
C ALA A 184 16.42 -25.55 -6.34
N ALA A 185 15.48 -26.42 -6.73
CA ALA A 185 14.16 -26.50 -6.09
C ALA A 185 14.26 -26.92 -4.62
N THR A 186 15.15 -27.86 -4.30
CA THR A 186 15.41 -28.28 -2.91
C THR A 186 16.05 -27.15 -2.11
N PHE A 187 17.03 -26.46 -2.66
CA PHE A 187 17.70 -25.34 -2.00
C PHE A 187 16.74 -24.18 -1.74
N ALA A 188 15.83 -23.89 -2.67
CA ALA A 188 14.82 -22.86 -2.51
C ALA A 188 13.84 -23.15 -1.35
N GLN A 189 13.74 -24.40 -0.90
CA GLN A 189 12.91 -24.79 0.24
C GLN A 189 13.67 -24.71 1.59
N ASN A 190 14.92 -24.24 1.59
CA ASN A 190 15.69 -24.11 2.82
C ASN A 190 14.93 -23.18 3.79
N PRO A 191 14.78 -23.59 5.08
CA PRO A 191 14.06 -22.80 6.09
C PRO A 191 14.58 -21.38 6.28
N GLU A 192 15.89 -21.16 6.17
CA GLU A 192 16.51 -19.85 6.30
C GLU A 192 16.10 -18.91 5.15
N ILE A 193 16.11 -19.41 3.91
CA ILE A 193 15.69 -18.66 2.74
C ILE A 193 14.20 -18.35 2.82
N LEU A 194 13.40 -19.32 3.27
CA LEU A 194 11.96 -19.10 3.49
C LEU A 194 11.70 -18.06 4.59
N ALA A 195 12.50 -18.02 5.64
CA ALA A 195 12.39 -17.00 6.69
C ALA A 195 12.68 -15.60 6.13
N LEU A 196 13.74 -15.45 5.31
CA LEU A 196 14.05 -14.19 4.62
C LEU A 196 12.92 -13.79 3.66
N ALA A 197 12.38 -14.73 2.89
CA ALA A 197 11.28 -14.45 1.99
C ALA A 197 10.01 -14.03 2.73
N ARG A 198 9.70 -14.65 3.89
CA ARG A 198 8.58 -14.23 4.75
C ARG A 198 8.79 -12.82 5.31
N GLN A 199 10.01 -12.51 5.75
CA GLN A 199 10.31 -11.17 6.25
C GLN A 199 10.14 -10.12 5.14
N ALA A 200 10.73 -10.36 3.97
CA ALA A 200 10.59 -9.47 2.82
C ALA A 200 9.11 -9.28 2.41
N ALA A 201 8.31 -10.35 2.47
CA ALA A 201 6.89 -10.27 2.20
C ALA A 201 6.13 -9.40 3.20
N ARG A 202 6.42 -9.55 4.51
CA ARG A 202 5.81 -8.69 5.54
C ARG A 202 6.13 -7.23 5.29
N ASP A 203 7.37 -6.91 4.98
CA ASP A 203 7.81 -5.54 4.77
C ASP A 203 7.20 -4.94 3.50
N ALA A 204 7.17 -5.69 2.40
CA ALA A 204 6.54 -5.26 1.15
C ALA A 204 5.03 -5.00 1.31
N ILE A 205 4.32 -5.90 2.01
CA ILE A 205 2.87 -5.76 2.23
C ILE A 205 2.60 -4.57 3.16
N ARG A 206 3.39 -4.38 4.23
CA ARG A 206 3.27 -3.20 5.10
C ARG A 206 3.39 -1.90 4.30
N GLN A 207 4.40 -1.78 3.47
CA GLN A 207 4.63 -0.59 2.65
C GLN A 207 3.49 -0.36 1.66
N ASN A 208 3.04 -1.41 0.98
CA ASN A 208 1.98 -1.33 -0.02
C ASN A 208 0.62 -0.96 0.59
N LEU A 209 0.39 -1.20 1.88
CA LEU A 209 -0.84 -0.86 2.57
C LEU A 209 -0.74 0.43 3.39
N ALA A 210 0.37 0.65 4.08
CA ALA A 210 0.53 1.82 4.95
C ALA A 210 0.43 3.13 4.17
N ILE A 211 1.08 3.23 3.01
CA ILE A 211 1.09 4.45 2.19
C ILE A 211 -0.32 4.81 1.67
N PRO A 212 -1.08 3.90 1.02
CA PRO A 212 -2.45 4.20 0.60
C PRO A 212 -3.38 4.59 1.74
N LEU A 213 -3.26 3.93 2.90
CA LEU A 213 -4.08 4.24 4.08
C LEU A 213 -3.73 5.63 4.64
N GLN A 214 -2.46 5.99 4.69
CA GLN A 214 -2.03 7.33 5.10
C GLN A 214 -2.56 8.41 4.15
N VAL A 215 -2.47 8.19 2.83
CA VAL A 215 -3.02 9.11 1.81
C VAL A 215 -4.54 9.21 1.92
N ALA A 216 -5.23 8.12 2.25
CA ALA A 216 -6.67 8.10 2.49
C ALA A 216 -7.11 8.83 3.77
N GLY A 217 -6.15 9.31 4.59
CA GLY A 217 -6.43 10.17 5.75
C GLY A 217 -6.51 9.45 7.09
N TYR A 218 -6.16 8.14 7.15
CA TYR A 218 -6.16 7.39 8.42
C TYR A 218 -4.97 7.74 9.34
N GLY A 219 -4.01 8.55 8.85
CA GLY A 219 -2.80 8.93 9.59
C GLY A 219 -1.78 7.79 9.67
N ASP A 220 -1.02 7.75 10.77
CA ASP A 220 -0.03 6.68 10.99
C ASP A 220 -0.76 5.39 11.37
N VAL A 221 -0.81 4.46 10.43
CA VAL A 221 -1.43 3.14 10.59
C VAL A 221 -0.35 2.09 10.81
N THR A 222 -0.52 1.26 11.83
CA THR A 222 0.30 0.07 12.04
C THR A 222 -0.31 -1.10 11.27
N VAL A 223 0.46 -1.69 10.34
CA VAL A 223 0.04 -2.87 9.58
C VAL A 223 0.76 -4.10 10.11
N ASN A 224 0.02 -5.05 10.66
CA ASN A 224 0.53 -6.34 11.09
C ASN A 224 0.22 -7.40 10.04
N VAL A 225 1.26 -8.07 9.56
CA VAL A 225 1.13 -9.11 8.53
C VAL A 225 1.46 -10.47 9.13
N ARG A 226 0.56 -11.42 8.96
CA ARG A 226 0.72 -12.84 9.35
C ARG A 226 0.47 -13.73 8.15
N PHE A 227 1.11 -14.89 8.13
CA PHE A 227 0.83 -15.90 7.12
C PHE A 227 -0.20 -16.92 7.62
N ASP A 228 -0.92 -17.54 6.69
CA ASP A 228 -1.78 -18.68 7.00
C ASP A 228 -0.99 -19.76 7.76
N GLY A 229 -1.54 -20.23 8.88
CA GLY A 229 -0.91 -21.25 9.74
C GLY A 229 0.10 -20.71 10.77
N GLU A 230 0.41 -19.42 10.78
CA GLU A 230 1.16 -18.82 11.88
C GLU A 230 0.24 -18.62 13.08
N VAL A 231 0.51 -19.37 14.16
CA VAL A 231 -0.18 -19.17 15.45
C VAL A 231 0.24 -17.81 16.00
N GLY A 232 -0.73 -16.90 16.14
CA GLY A 232 -0.45 -15.59 16.69
C GLY A 232 0.09 -15.72 18.13
N GLU A 233 1.29 -15.24 18.40
CA GLU A 233 1.68 -14.92 19.77
C GLU A 233 0.68 -13.88 20.29
N ARG A 234 -0.22 -14.34 21.15
CA ARG A 234 -1.05 -13.44 21.94
C ARG A 234 -0.12 -12.79 22.98
N ARG A 235 0.21 -11.54 22.75
CA ARG A 235 0.71 -10.65 23.79
C ARG A 235 -0.44 -10.09 24.60
#